data_0b5d62ba3f155b5ea2b912907a5c5ec3
#
_entry.id   0b5d62ba3f155b5ea2b912907a5c5ec3
#
_cell.length_a   1.000
_cell.length_b   1.000
_cell.length_c   1.000
_cell.angle_alpha   90.00
_cell.angle_beta   90.00
_cell.angle_gamma   90.00
#
_symmetry.space_group_name_H-M   'P 1'
#
loop_
_entity.id
_entity.type
_entity.pdbx_description
1 polymer ?
#
loop_
_entity_poly.entity_id
_entity_poly.type
_entity_poly.pdbx_seq_one_letter_code
_entity_poly.pdbx_strand_id
1 'polypeptide(L)'
;MKIKFLLILTSLFFSLNSCSKDDNEVAATLEAPIANAPKDVVDNGFRAKWNYVSNSKSYLLDVSTNENFTSFVPGYESKPVTDLNEVVVGLTAGTQYFYRVRAKNETEISGYSNVISVVTTGLSGIPEDPTFLKVKVNKVANPFFVGMAVKAAQLTSGSGYDIILKNEFSSISAEYEMKMDPISTASGVYNWAAADKIVAYGNANGINVHGHALVWHNAVPNWLKDFSGTDAEFALEVKKYITDVVTHYAGKVKSWDVVNEAADDNGGNMRNTIFLQRMGPNYIKDCFQWARDAANAAGDTSLLLFYNDYATSTNIPKQDRVFTIVDDLKASNLIDGIGFQMHNTYLSPTKAQIETDLNRAVTKGLKIHISELDIQVNPANDISTFTNERRLAQKEKYKEIVKIYNALPAANKYALTVWGMKDNESWIPFSTEINHPGNDWPLLYDSNFAIKSSHTGFLEGLD
;
A
#
# COMPACT_ATOMS: atom_id res chain seq x y z
N MET A 1 20.67 77.50 -17.06
CA MET A 1 20.37 78.25 -18.28
C MET A 1 18.92 77.92 -18.64
N LYS A 2 18.08 78.92 -18.63
CA LYS A 2 16.65 78.91 -18.94
C LYS A 2 16.44 78.79 -20.42
N ILE A 3 15.49 78.04 -20.96
CA ILE A 3 14.72 78.42 -22.13
C ILE A 3 13.31 77.81 -21.99
N LYS A 4 12.33 78.70 -21.98
CA LYS A 4 10.87 78.49 -22.13
C LYS A 4 10.57 78.50 -23.63
N PHE A 5 9.59 77.74 -24.08
CA PHE A 5 8.75 77.99 -25.25
C PHE A 5 7.45 77.23 -25.10
N LEU A 6 6.39 77.80 -24.90
CA LEU A 6 5.35 78.60 -25.51
C LEU A 6 4.32 77.72 -26.30
N LEU A 7 3.08 77.77 -25.77
CA LEU A 7 1.86 77.20 -26.36
C LEU A 7 1.58 77.78 -27.73
N ILE A 8 1.04 76.92 -28.63
CA ILE A 8 0.08 77.38 -29.63
C ILE A 8 -1.11 76.43 -29.63
N LEU A 9 -2.29 77.01 -29.38
CA LEU A 9 -3.62 76.42 -29.38
C LEU A 9 -4.16 76.53 -30.80
N THR A 10 -4.47 75.45 -31.51
CA THR A 10 -5.30 75.47 -32.71
C THR A 10 -6.48 74.47 -32.47
N SER A 11 -7.65 75.08 -32.29
CA SER A 11 -8.93 74.42 -32.31
C SER A 11 -9.30 73.99 -33.72
N LEU A 12 -9.56 72.64 -33.81
CA LEU A 12 -10.20 72.17 -35.05
C LEU A 12 -11.47 71.41 -34.60
N PHE A 13 -12.64 71.96 -34.95
CA PHE A 13 -13.95 71.35 -34.86
C PHE A 13 -13.99 70.16 -35.82
N PHE A 14 -14.22 68.94 -35.29
CA PHE A 14 -14.71 67.86 -36.09
C PHE A 14 -16.03 67.40 -35.56
N SER A 15 -17.00 67.37 -36.39
CA SER A 15 -18.38 66.95 -36.24
C SER A 15 -18.46 65.47 -35.86
N LEU A 16 -19.18 65.22 -34.76
CA LEU A 16 -19.57 63.87 -34.31
C LEU A 16 -20.58 63.29 -35.32
N ASN A 17 -20.13 62.32 -36.12
CA ASN A 17 -21.04 61.30 -36.66
C ASN A 17 -21.06 60.13 -35.67
N SER A 18 -22.13 60.10 -34.90
CA SER A 18 -22.50 58.91 -34.07
C SER A 18 -22.88 57.78 -35.01
N CYS A 19 -22.01 56.81 -35.16
CA CYS A 19 -22.33 55.50 -35.67
C CYS A 19 -22.56 54.62 -34.45
N SER A 20 -23.85 54.39 -34.10
CA SER A 20 -24.20 53.35 -33.15
C SER A 20 -23.91 52.01 -33.80
N LYS A 21 -22.82 51.38 -33.37
CA LYS A 21 -22.67 49.95 -33.52
C LYS A 21 -23.54 49.30 -32.46
N ASP A 22 -24.62 48.71 -32.89
CA ASP A 22 -25.28 47.64 -32.15
C ASP A 22 -24.31 46.45 -32.13
N ASP A 23 -23.43 46.42 -31.14
CA ASP A 23 -22.72 45.21 -30.77
C ASP A 23 -23.72 44.32 -30.01
N ASN A 24 -24.60 43.64 -30.76
CA ASN A 24 -25.24 42.44 -30.30
C ASN A 24 -24.16 41.39 -30.21
N GLU A 25 -23.32 41.41 -29.12
CA GLU A 25 -22.64 40.21 -28.68
C GLU A 25 -23.73 39.19 -28.37
N VAL A 26 -23.97 38.26 -29.32
CA VAL A 26 -24.72 37.04 -29.01
C VAL A 26 -23.92 36.37 -27.93
N ALA A 27 -24.41 36.44 -26.69
CA ALA A 27 -23.83 35.73 -25.57
C ALA A 27 -23.64 34.25 -25.98
N ALA A 28 -22.41 33.81 -26.06
CA ALA A 28 -22.10 32.45 -26.48
C ALA A 28 -22.77 31.51 -25.48
N THR A 29 -23.80 30.80 -25.93
CA THR A 29 -24.54 29.83 -25.10
C THR A 29 -23.56 28.74 -24.67
N LEU A 30 -23.63 28.34 -23.38
CA LEU A 30 -22.81 27.29 -22.83
C LEU A 30 -23.08 25.97 -23.57
N GLU A 31 -22.06 25.40 -24.21
CA GLU A 31 -22.21 24.17 -24.99
C GLU A 31 -22.53 22.96 -24.11
N ALA A 32 -23.29 21.99 -24.68
CA ALA A 32 -23.54 20.74 -24.00
C ALA A 32 -22.27 19.87 -23.92
N PRO A 33 -21.99 19.22 -22.78
CA PRO A 33 -20.88 18.27 -22.68
C PRO A 33 -21.08 17.06 -23.62
N ILE A 34 -20.00 16.35 -23.90
CA ILE A 34 -20.06 15.02 -24.51
C ILE A 34 -19.76 14.01 -23.41
N ALA A 35 -20.76 13.18 -23.05
CA ALA A 35 -20.56 12.06 -22.14
C ALA A 35 -19.80 10.92 -22.84
N ASN A 36 -18.82 10.36 -22.18
CA ASN A 36 -17.94 9.30 -22.67
C ASN A 36 -18.33 7.94 -22.08
N ALA A 37 -17.80 6.85 -22.63
CA ALA A 37 -18.01 5.52 -22.07
C ALA A 37 -17.56 5.47 -20.59
N PRO A 38 -18.34 4.77 -19.72
CA PRO A 38 -18.01 4.64 -18.30
C PRO A 38 -16.71 3.86 -18.11
N LYS A 39 -16.05 4.06 -16.97
CA LYS A 39 -14.97 3.22 -16.50
C LYS A 39 -15.33 2.59 -15.17
N ASP A 40 -14.51 1.62 -14.75
CA ASP A 40 -14.60 1.03 -13.41
C ASP A 40 -16.03 0.53 -13.09
N VAL A 41 -16.67 -0.14 -14.06
CA VAL A 41 -18.02 -0.68 -13.89
C VAL A 41 -17.96 -1.88 -12.95
N VAL A 42 -18.71 -1.79 -11.85
CA VAL A 42 -18.80 -2.82 -10.80
C VAL A 42 -20.27 -3.16 -10.50
N ASP A 43 -20.51 -4.10 -9.59
CA ASP A 43 -21.84 -4.59 -9.22
C ASP A 43 -22.77 -3.51 -8.66
N ASN A 44 -22.22 -2.50 -8.00
CA ASN A 44 -23.00 -1.45 -7.36
C ASN A 44 -22.56 -0.03 -7.74
N GLY A 45 -21.79 0.13 -8.86
CA GLY A 45 -21.32 1.45 -9.30
C GLY A 45 -20.53 1.45 -10.60
N PHE A 46 -20.17 2.65 -11.04
CA PHE A 46 -19.30 2.92 -12.19
C PHE A 46 -18.74 4.35 -12.12
N ARG A 47 -17.71 4.64 -12.89
CA ARG A 47 -17.19 6.00 -13.06
C ARG A 47 -17.78 6.62 -14.33
N ALA A 48 -18.70 7.59 -14.17
CA ALA A 48 -19.18 8.43 -15.24
C ALA A 48 -18.10 9.42 -15.69
N LYS A 49 -18.00 9.73 -17.00
CA LYS A 49 -16.98 10.62 -17.58
C LYS A 49 -17.57 11.48 -18.67
N TRP A 50 -16.98 12.67 -18.87
CA TRP A 50 -17.34 13.62 -19.94
C TRP A 50 -16.16 14.51 -20.30
N ASN A 51 -16.32 15.23 -21.43
CA ASN A 51 -15.31 16.16 -21.89
C ASN A 51 -15.47 17.54 -21.22
N TYR A 52 -14.38 18.27 -21.16
CA TYR A 52 -14.38 19.67 -20.73
C TYR A 52 -15.23 20.53 -21.68
N VAL A 53 -15.98 21.47 -21.11
CA VAL A 53 -16.71 22.51 -21.84
C VAL A 53 -16.14 23.88 -21.48
N SER A 54 -15.83 24.67 -22.51
CA SER A 54 -15.29 26.03 -22.30
C SER A 54 -16.27 26.89 -21.51
N ASN A 55 -15.74 27.71 -20.60
CA ASN A 55 -16.52 28.59 -19.72
C ASN A 55 -17.43 27.87 -18.69
N SER A 56 -17.33 26.54 -18.55
CA SER A 56 -17.98 25.83 -17.46
C SER A 56 -17.20 25.97 -16.16
N LYS A 57 -17.91 26.01 -15.02
CA LYS A 57 -17.32 25.98 -13.67
C LYS A 57 -17.61 24.67 -12.93
N SER A 58 -18.67 24.00 -13.33
CA SER A 58 -19.12 22.72 -12.78
C SER A 58 -20.01 22.00 -13.77
N TYR A 59 -20.43 20.80 -13.41
CA TYR A 59 -21.31 19.95 -14.18
C TYR A 59 -22.47 19.47 -13.29
N LEU A 60 -23.58 19.10 -13.92
CA LEU A 60 -24.74 18.49 -13.28
C LEU A 60 -24.92 17.10 -13.87
N LEU A 61 -24.72 16.08 -13.05
CA LEU A 61 -24.85 14.68 -13.43
C LEU A 61 -26.24 14.15 -13.09
N ASP A 62 -26.90 13.54 -14.08
CA ASP A 62 -28.13 12.74 -13.90
C ASP A 62 -27.76 11.25 -14.08
N VAL A 63 -28.27 10.38 -13.18
CA VAL A 63 -28.22 8.93 -13.34
C VAL A 63 -29.61 8.35 -13.13
N SER A 64 -30.03 7.44 -14.02
CA SER A 64 -31.38 6.86 -14.03
C SER A 64 -31.34 5.38 -14.40
N THR A 65 -32.34 4.60 -13.99
CA THR A 65 -32.60 3.25 -14.51
C THR A 65 -33.46 3.29 -15.81
N ASN A 66 -33.80 4.48 -16.25
CA ASN A 66 -34.69 4.70 -17.39
C ASN A 66 -34.03 5.68 -18.37
N GLU A 67 -33.95 5.30 -19.65
CA GLU A 67 -33.33 6.09 -20.72
C GLU A 67 -33.97 7.48 -20.89
N ASN A 68 -35.24 7.61 -20.54
CA ASN A 68 -35.97 8.87 -20.62
C ASN A 68 -35.86 9.75 -19.38
N PHE A 69 -35.10 9.30 -18.35
CA PHE A 69 -34.88 10.02 -17.09
C PHE A 69 -36.15 10.44 -16.38
N THR A 70 -37.14 9.56 -16.37
CA THR A 70 -38.42 9.78 -15.66
C THR A 70 -38.32 9.49 -14.15
N SER A 71 -37.23 8.86 -13.73
CA SER A 71 -36.85 8.64 -12.33
C SER A 71 -35.33 8.68 -12.22
N PHE A 72 -34.83 9.04 -11.06
CA PHE A 72 -33.37 9.16 -10.83
C PHE A 72 -32.89 8.21 -9.73
N VAL A 73 -31.65 7.81 -9.82
CA VAL A 73 -30.95 7.16 -8.71
C VAL A 73 -30.87 8.19 -7.58
N PRO A 74 -31.17 7.81 -6.32
CA PRO A 74 -31.10 8.73 -5.18
C PRO A 74 -29.73 9.44 -5.09
N GLY A 75 -29.76 10.78 -5.02
CA GLY A 75 -28.57 11.61 -5.00
C GLY A 75 -27.94 11.93 -6.35
N TYR A 76 -28.51 11.45 -7.47
CA TYR A 76 -28.00 11.68 -8.83
C TYR A 76 -29.06 12.35 -9.77
N GLU A 77 -29.90 13.20 -9.23
CA GLU A 77 -30.70 14.15 -9.99
C GLU A 77 -29.99 15.51 -9.95
N SER A 78 -29.40 15.92 -11.07
CA SER A 78 -28.65 17.16 -11.19
C SER A 78 -27.53 17.29 -10.13
N LYS A 79 -26.83 16.20 -9.83
CA LYS A 79 -25.73 16.17 -8.84
C LYS A 79 -24.63 17.12 -9.27
N PRO A 80 -24.24 18.12 -8.46
CA PRO A 80 -23.14 19.02 -8.79
C PRO A 80 -21.80 18.28 -8.74
N VAL A 81 -20.96 18.45 -9.78
CA VAL A 81 -19.62 17.87 -9.88
C VAL A 81 -18.67 18.94 -10.45
N THR A 82 -17.50 19.11 -9.86
CA THR A 82 -16.48 20.06 -10.36
C THR A 82 -15.50 19.41 -11.32
N ASP A 83 -15.32 18.09 -11.22
CA ASP A 83 -14.41 17.33 -12.05
C ASP A 83 -15.03 16.88 -13.38
N LEU A 84 -14.24 16.29 -14.26
CA LEU A 84 -14.67 15.70 -15.53
C LEU A 84 -15.10 14.22 -15.40
N ASN A 85 -15.28 13.76 -14.19
CA ASN A 85 -15.77 12.43 -13.86
C ASN A 85 -16.43 12.41 -12.48
N GLU A 86 -17.26 11.39 -12.23
CA GLU A 86 -17.89 11.12 -10.94
C GLU A 86 -18.01 9.62 -10.72
N VAL A 87 -17.73 9.16 -9.51
CA VAL A 87 -17.97 7.77 -9.11
C VAL A 87 -19.44 7.64 -8.68
N VAL A 88 -20.21 6.95 -9.50
CA VAL A 88 -21.61 6.65 -9.21
C VAL A 88 -21.69 5.39 -8.36
N VAL A 89 -22.36 5.46 -7.21
CA VAL A 89 -22.45 4.39 -6.20
C VAL A 89 -23.90 4.15 -5.77
N GLY A 90 -24.12 3.06 -4.99
CA GLY A 90 -25.44 2.72 -4.46
C GLY A 90 -26.36 2.10 -5.50
N LEU A 91 -25.79 1.51 -6.54
CA LEU A 91 -26.53 0.87 -7.63
C LEU A 91 -26.84 -0.60 -7.31
N THR A 92 -27.82 -1.16 -8.02
CA THR A 92 -28.15 -2.58 -7.96
C THR A 92 -27.32 -3.36 -8.99
N ALA A 93 -26.80 -4.51 -8.60
CA ALA A 93 -26.03 -5.39 -9.44
C ALA A 93 -26.83 -5.90 -10.66
N GLY A 94 -26.16 -6.11 -11.80
CA GLY A 94 -26.75 -6.63 -13.02
C GLY A 94 -27.86 -5.75 -13.62
N THR A 95 -27.90 -4.47 -13.25
CA THR A 95 -28.95 -3.53 -13.62
C THR A 95 -28.44 -2.53 -14.64
N GLN A 96 -29.27 -2.23 -15.65
CA GLN A 96 -28.93 -1.21 -16.62
C GLN A 96 -29.26 0.17 -16.06
N TYR A 97 -28.30 1.08 -16.23
CA TYR A 97 -28.40 2.49 -15.89
C TYR A 97 -28.05 3.36 -17.09
N PHE A 98 -28.51 4.60 -17.02
CA PHE A 98 -28.23 5.64 -18.01
C PHE A 98 -27.72 6.87 -17.31
N TYR A 99 -26.76 7.58 -17.92
CA TYR A 99 -26.34 8.87 -17.40
C TYR A 99 -26.16 9.89 -18.50
N ARG A 100 -26.38 11.15 -18.13
CA ARG A 100 -26.18 12.35 -18.94
C ARG A 100 -25.67 13.48 -18.05
N VAL A 101 -25.11 14.50 -18.69
CA VAL A 101 -24.44 15.61 -17.99
C VAL A 101 -24.83 16.92 -18.62
N ARG A 102 -24.92 17.99 -17.82
CA ARG A 102 -25.00 19.37 -18.28
C ARG A 102 -23.81 20.17 -17.74
N ALA A 103 -23.28 21.08 -18.52
CA ALA A 103 -22.31 22.08 -18.03
C ALA A 103 -23.07 23.23 -17.32
N LYS A 104 -22.42 23.83 -16.31
CA LYS A 104 -22.94 24.96 -15.56
C LYS A 104 -21.84 26.00 -15.32
N ASN A 105 -22.20 27.25 -15.49
CA ASN A 105 -21.45 28.42 -15.02
C ASN A 105 -22.29 29.26 -14.04
N GLU A 106 -21.96 30.50 -13.82
CA GLU A 106 -22.66 31.37 -12.86
C GLU A 106 -24.06 31.78 -13.34
N THR A 107 -24.29 31.87 -14.66
CA THR A 107 -25.48 32.44 -15.26
C THR A 107 -26.30 31.44 -16.05
N GLU A 108 -25.71 30.31 -16.49
CA GLU A 108 -26.33 29.39 -17.44
C GLU A 108 -26.09 27.93 -17.07
N ILE A 109 -27.04 27.10 -17.54
CA ILE A 109 -26.92 25.64 -17.59
C ILE A 109 -27.11 25.23 -19.05
N SER A 110 -26.18 24.43 -19.57
CA SER A 110 -26.24 23.95 -20.97
C SER A 110 -27.39 22.97 -21.23
N GLY A 111 -27.58 22.63 -22.48
CA GLY A 111 -28.31 21.43 -22.87
C GLY A 111 -27.69 20.15 -22.30
N TYR A 112 -28.45 19.04 -22.37
CA TYR A 112 -27.94 17.72 -21.98
C TYR A 112 -26.90 17.19 -22.98
N SER A 113 -25.93 16.44 -22.49
CA SER A 113 -25.05 15.59 -23.30
C SER A 113 -25.85 14.49 -24.03
N ASN A 114 -25.16 13.72 -24.85
CA ASN A 114 -25.60 12.39 -25.24
C ASN A 114 -25.81 11.52 -23.98
N VAL A 115 -26.74 10.55 -24.09
CA VAL A 115 -26.99 9.55 -23.05
C VAL A 115 -26.01 8.39 -23.21
N ILE A 116 -25.45 7.96 -22.11
CA ILE A 116 -24.61 6.76 -22.02
C ILE A 116 -25.34 5.68 -21.25
N SER A 117 -25.43 4.49 -21.83
CA SER A 117 -25.94 3.28 -21.17
C SER A 117 -24.78 2.52 -20.52
N VAL A 118 -25.02 1.97 -19.34
CA VAL A 118 -24.09 1.12 -18.59
C VAL A 118 -24.87 0.02 -17.87
N VAL A 119 -24.39 -1.19 -17.90
CA VAL A 119 -24.94 -2.28 -17.08
C VAL A 119 -23.93 -2.55 -15.96
N THR A 120 -24.40 -2.42 -14.71
CA THR A 120 -23.60 -2.85 -13.56
C THR A 120 -23.32 -4.35 -13.65
N THR A 121 -22.17 -4.80 -13.17
CA THR A 121 -21.90 -6.24 -13.16
C THR A 121 -22.91 -6.97 -12.26
N GLY A 122 -23.20 -8.24 -12.56
CA GLY A 122 -24.10 -9.04 -11.72
C GLY A 122 -23.51 -9.29 -10.33
N LEU A 123 -24.29 -9.83 -9.38
CA LEU A 123 -23.82 -10.25 -8.06
C LEU A 123 -22.76 -11.36 -8.13
N SER A 124 -22.62 -12.02 -9.27
CA SER A 124 -21.48 -12.89 -9.60
C SER A 124 -20.24 -12.09 -9.97
N GLY A 125 -20.13 -10.86 -9.47
CA GLY A 125 -18.96 -10.02 -9.50
C GLY A 125 -18.44 -9.66 -10.90
N ILE A 126 -17.58 -8.64 -10.98
CA ILE A 126 -16.42 -8.74 -11.87
C ILE A 126 -15.94 -10.17 -11.64
N PRO A 127 -15.77 -11.03 -12.64
CA PRO A 127 -15.02 -12.25 -12.39
C PRO A 127 -13.68 -11.74 -11.87
N GLU A 128 -13.56 -11.74 -10.55
CA GLU A 128 -12.27 -11.52 -9.93
C GLU A 128 -11.43 -12.58 -10.56
N ASP A 129 -10.37 -12.18 -11.20
CA ASP A 129 -9.56 -13.11 -11.96
C ASP A 129 -9.26 -14.26 -11.00
N PRO A 130 -9.83 -15.46 -11.18
CA PRO A 130 -9.66 -16.58 -10.26
C PRO A 130 -8.25 -17.15 -10.33
N THR A 131 -7.39 -16.51 -11.09
CA THR A 131 -5.98 -16.84 -11.19
C THR A 131 -5.32 -16.60 -9.84
N PHE A 132 -4.76 -17.64 -9.27
CA PHE A 132 -4.01 -17.52 -8.02
C PHE A 132 -2.77 -16.66 -8.21
N LEU A 133 -2.45 -15.83 -7.22
CA LEU A 133 -1.34 -14.88 -7.26
C LEU A 133 -0.01 -15.55 -7.63
N LYS A 134 0.36 -16.65 -6.96
CA LYS A 134 1.60 -17.36 -7.26
C LYS A 134 1.64 -17.94 -8.68
N VAL A 135 0.49 -18.31 -9.24
CA VAL A 135 0.40 -18.82 -10.61
C VAL A 135 0.69 -17.70 -11.61
N LYS A 136 0.14 -16.51 -11.38
CA LYS A 136 0.39 -15.34 -12.21
C LYS A 136 1.84 -14.86 -12.05
N VAL A 137 2.34 -14.75 -10.81
CA VAL A 137 3.73 -14.35 -10.53
C VAL A 137 4.74 -15.28 -11.18
N ASN A 138 4.48 -16.59 -11.24
CA ASN A 138 5.36 -17.54 -11.91
C ASN A 138 5.40 -17.38 -13.45
N LYS A 139 4.50 -16.59 -14.03
CA LYS A 139 4.45 -16.32 -15.49
C LYS A 139 5.10 -15.00 -15.89
N VAL A 140 5.44 -14.12 -14.94
CA VAL A 140 6.16 -12.88 -15.27
C VAL A 140 7.61 -13.18 -15.67
N ALA A 141 8.23 -12.24 -16.39
CA ALA A 141 9.58 -12.44 -16.91
C ALA A 141 10.63 -12.75 -15.83
N ASN A 142 10.45 -12.17 -14.63
CA ASN A 142 11.33 -12.35 -13.48
C ASN A 142 10.48 -12.64 -12.24
N PRO A 143 10.12 -13.91 -11.98
CA PRO A 143 9.31 -14.31 -10.84
C PRO A 143 9.94 -13.93 -9.49
N PHE A 144 9.10 -13.76 -8.48
CA PHE A 144 9.47 -13.50 -7.10
C PHE A 144 8.54 -14.26 -6.15
N PHE A 145 8.83 -14.29 -4.86
CA PHE A 145 7.92 -14.91 -3.91
C PHE A 145 6.74 -13.99 -3.61
N VAL A 146 5.53 -14.52 -3.70
CA VAL A 146 4.35 -13.86 -3.14
C VAL A 146 4.07 -14.46 -1.77
N GLY A 147 4.05 -13.61 -0.74
CA GLY A 147 4.02 -14.02 0.65
C GLY A 147 2.77 -13.56 1.40
N MET A 148 2.57 -14.16 2.58
CA MET A 148 1.51 -13.78 3.50
C MET A 148 1.95 -13.97 4.95
N ALA A 149 1.57 -13.01 5.83
CA ALA A 149 1.71 -13.18 7.27
C ALA A 149 0.70 -14.20 7.81
N VAL A 150 1.17 -15.10 8.67
CA VAL A 150 0.36 -16.22 9.22
C VAL A 150 0.48 -16.30 10.73
N LYS A 151 -0.56 -16.84 11.37
CA LYS A 151 -0.56 -17.27 12.78
C LYS A 151 -0.60 -18.79 12.84
N ALA A 152 0.16 -19.39 13.76
CA ALA A 152 0.18 -20.85 13.93
C ALA A 152 -1.21 -21.46 14.15
N ALA A 153 -2.10 -20.73 14.83
CA ALA A 153 -3.48 -21.16 15.09
C ALA A 153 -4.31 -21.34 13.81
N GLN A 154 -4.02 -20.60 12.75
CA GLN A 154 -4.75 -20.62 11.48
C GLN A 154 -4.36 -21.82 10.59
N LEU A 155 -3.18 -22.42 10.81
CA LEU A 155 -2.63 -23.50 9.99
C LEU A 155 -3.24 -24.86 10.36
N THR A 156 -4.51 -25.06 9.96
CA THR A 156 -5.24 -26.31 10.11
C THR A 156 -5.46 -26.94 8.73
N SER A 157 -4.92 -28.14 8.53
CA SER A 157 -5.01 -28.83 7.25
C SER A 157 -6.48 -29.03 6.80
N GLY A 158 -6.76 -28.74 5.53
CA GLY A 158 -8.08 -28.85 4.92
C GLY A 158 -9.06 -27.72 5.26
N SER A 159 -8.65 -26.73 6.06
CA SER A 159 -9.47 -25.52 6.28
C SER A 159 -9.51 -24.63 5.04
N GLY A 160 -10.49 -23.72 4.97
CA GLY A 160 -10.53 -22.72 3.89
C GLY A 160 -9.26 -21.86 3.86
N TYR A 161 -8.70 -21.55 5.03
CA TYR A 161 -7.43 -20.83 5.14
C TYR A 161 -6.26 -21.61 4.51
N ASP A 162 -6.14 -22.91 4.84
CA ASP A 162 -5.12 -23.81 4.30
C ASP A 162 -5.20 -23.93 2.76
N ILE A 163 -6.43 -24.07 2.24
CA ILE A 163 -6.65 -24.18 0.79
C ILE A 163 -6.21 -22.91 0.06
N ILE A 164 -6.62 -21.74 0.56
CA ILE A 164 -6.23 -20.45 -0.05
C ILE A 164 -4.73 -20.26 0.05
N LEU A 165 -4.15 -20.43 1.25
CA LEU A 165 -2.72 -20.26 1.48
C LEU A 165 -1.87 -21.07 0.51
N LYS A 166 -2.18 -22.34 0.33
CA LYS A 166 -1.46 -23.24 -0.59
C LYS A 166 -1.60 -22.85 -2.06
N ASN A 167 -2.71 -22.28 -2.44
CA ASN A 167 -2.98 -21.93 -3.84
C ASN A 167 -2.43 -20.54 -4.20
N GLU A 168 -2.51 -19.57 -3.29
CA GLU A 168 -2.17 -18.18 -3.54
C GLU A 168 -0.69 -17.86 -3.31
N PHE A 169 -0.07 -18.46 -2.30
CA PHE A 169 1.19 -17.97 -1.77
C PHE A 169 2.34 -18.97 -1.91
N SER A 170 3.54 -18.44 -2.13
CA SER A 170 4.79 -19.18 -2.25
C SER A 170 5.77 -18.89 -1.09
N SER A 171 5.40 -17.97 -0.19
CA SER A 171 6.14 -17.63 1.01
C SER A 171 5.20 -17.32 2.17
N ILE A 172 5.65 -17.54 3.40
CA ILE A 172 4.97 -17.14 4.63
C ILE A 172 5.93 -16.48 5.60
N SER A 173 5.40 -15.53 6.40
CA SER A 173 6.06 -14.93 7.55
C SER A 173 5.20 -15.14 8.79
N ALA A 174 5.80 -15.47 9.93
CA ALA A 174 5.04 -15.52 11.19
C ALA A 174 4.68 -14.09 11.64
N GLU A 175 3.40 -13.81 11.90
CA GLU A 175 2.99 -12.50 12.37
C GLU A 175 3.58 -12.19 13.76
N TYR A 176 3.68 -13.20 14.64
CA TYR A 176 4.20 -13.03 15.99
C TYR A 176 5.10 -14.16 16.48
N GLU A 177 4.80 -15.42 16.17
CA GLU A 177 5.33 -16.61 16.84
C GLU A 177 6.84 -16.84 16.66
N MET A 178 7.49 -16.18 15.69
CA MET A 178 8.94 -16.26 15.46
C MET A 178 9.70 -15.07 16.05
N LYS A 179 9.05 -14.17 16.80
CA LYS A 179 9.69 -13.06 17.52
C LYS A 179 10.36 -13.54 18.80
N MET A 180 11.20 -12.68 19.39
CA MET A 180 11.99 -13.06 20.59
C MET A 180 11.10 -13.40 21.77
N ASP A 181 10.07 -12.60 22.04
CA ASP A 181 9.20 -12.76 23.22
C ASP A 181 8.48 -14.13 23.27
N PRO A 182 7.77 -14.62 22.24
CA PRO A 182 7.11 -15.92 22.29
C PRO A 182 8.08 -17.11 22.26
N ILE A 183 9.28 -16.95 21.72
CA ILE A 183 10.29 -18.03 21.65
C ILE A 183 11.09 -18.12 22.94
N SER A 184 11.62 -17.03 23.46
CA SER A 184 12.60 -17.02 24.57
C SER A 184 11.92 -16.77 25.90
N THR A 185 11.64 -17.84 26.65
CA THR A 185 10.91 -17.77 27.93
C THR A 185 11.82 -17.52 29.14
N ALA A 186 13.11 -17.84 29.03
CA ALA A 186 14.18 -17.50 29.97
C ALA A 186 15.53 -17.62 29.25
N SER A 187 16.63 -17.22 29.92
CA SER A 187 17.97 -17.39 29.36
C SER A 187 18.23 -18.84 28.94
N GLY A 188 18.44 -19.04 27.61
CA GLY A 188 18.66 -20.36 27.01
C GLY A 188 17.48 -21.33 27.07
N VAL A 189 16.28 -20.87 27.42
CA VAL A 189 15.06 -21.67 27.46
C VAL A 189 14.06 -21.19 26.41
N TYR A 190 13.67 -22.08 25.52
CA TYR A 190 12.89 -21.73 24.34
C TYR A 190 11.58 -22.52 24.25
N ASN A 191 10.52 -21.84 23.79
CA ASN A 191 9.26 -22.44 23.38
C ASN A 191 9.16 -22.44 21.86
N TRP A 192 9.52 -23.53 21.23
CA TRP A 192 9.55 -23.66 19.79
C TRP A 192 8.17 -24.00 19.16
N ALA A 193 7.22 -24.49 19.95
CA ALA A 193 6.05 -25.21 19.48
C ALA A 193 5.25 -24.47 18.37
N ALA A 194 4.97 -23.17 18.55
CA ALA A 194 4.19 -22.40 17.61
C ALA A 194 5.01 -22.03 16.36
N ALA A 195 6.26 -21.63 16.55
CA ALA A 195 7.17 -21.31 15.45
C ALA A 195 7.51 -22.56 14.60
N ASP A 196 7.80 -23.70 15.26
CA ASP A 196 8.03 -24.99 14.59
C ASP A 196 6.83 -25.43 13.74
N LYS A 197 5.59 -25.20 14.24
CA LYS A 197 4.38 -25.49 13.46
C LYS A 197 4.32 -24.71 12.15
N ILE A 198 4.68 -23.42 12.17
CA ILE A 198 4.71 -22.58 10.97
C ILE A 198 5.80 -23.05 10.01
N VAL A 199 7.00 -23.29 10.52
CA VAL A 199 8.14 -23.72 9.70
C VAL A 199 7.88 -25.10 9.09
N ALA A 200 7.36 -26.05 9.89
CA ALA A 200 6.99 -27.39 9.41
C ALA A 200 5.89 -27.33 8.35
N TYR A 201 4.88 -26.46 8.53
CA TYR A 201 3.83 -26.24 7.54
C TYR A 201 4.40 -25.73 6.21
N GLY A 202 5.23 -24.69 6.24
CA GLY A 202 5.88 -24.15 5.05
C GLY A 202 6.66 -25.21 4.30
N ASN A 203 7.56 -25.92 4.97
CA ASN A 203 8.40 -26.95 4.39
C ASN A 203 7.60 -28.13 3.84
N ALA A 204 6.56 -28.59 4.55
CA ALA A 204 5.71 -29.69 4.10
C ALA A 204 4.90 -29.37 2.84
N ASN A 205 4.63 -28.09 2.57
CA ASN A 205 3.83 -27.64 1.43
C ASN A 205 4.66 -26.95 0.33
N GLY A 206 6.00 -26.96 0.42
CA GLY A 206 6.88 -26.28 -0.54
C GLY A 206 6.73 -24.76 -0.55
N ILE A 207 6.34 -24.17 0.59
CA ILE A 207 6.19 -22.74 0.79
C ILE A 207 7.40 -22.24 1.58
N ASN A 208 8.10 -21.20 1.08
CA ASN A 208 9.25 -20.65 1.77
C ASN A 208 8.83 -19.98 3.08
N VAL A 209 9.70 -20.03 4.07
CA VAL A 209 9.51 -19.34 5.34
C VAL A 209 10.49 -18.18 5.45
N HIS A 210 9.97 -16.99 5.72
CA HIS A 210 10.72 -15.82 6.11
C HIS A 210 10.57 -15.62 7.61
N GLY A 211 11.68 -15.62 8.34
CA GLY A 211 11.70 -15.43 9.80
C GLY A 211 11.55 -13.94 10.16
N HIS A 212 10.59 -13.62 11.02
CA HIS A 212 10.31 -12.26 11.45
C HIS A 212 9.99 -12.21 12.95
N ALA A 213 10.75 -11.52 13.75
CA ALA A 213 12.07 -10.94 13.58
C ALA A 213 12.96 -11.36 14.76
N LEU A 214 14.29 -11.48 14.55
CA LEU A 214 15.18 -11.89 15.64
C LEU A 214 15.25 -10.82 16.74
N VAL A 215 15.38 -9.53 16.37
CA VAL A 215 15.48 -8.43 17.32
C VAL A 215 14.50 -7.32 16.96
N TRP A 216 13.52 -7.10 17.84
CA TRP A 216 12.54 -6.02 17.72
C TRP A 216 12.20 -5.46 19.11
N HIS A 217 12.17 -4.14 19.24
CA HIS A 217 11.99 -3.45 20.52
C HIS A 217 10.61 -3.71 21.19
N ASN A 218 9.56 -4.04 20.39
CA ASN A 218 8.23 -4.33 20.90
C ASN A 218 8.02 -5.81 21.28
N ALA A 219 8.98 -6.70 20.96
CA ALA A 219 8.88 -8.13 21.28
C ALA A 219 10.10 -8.61 22.09
N VAL A 220 10.42 -7.88 23.13
CA VAL A 220 11.48 -8.26 24.09
C VAL A 220 10.83 -9.00 25.25
N PRO A 221 11.27 -10.23 25.62
CA PRO A 221 10.73 -10.96 26.74
C PRO A 221 11.01 -10.28 28.07
N ASN A 222 10.10 -10.42 29.06
CA ASN A 222 10.22 -9.74 30.34
C ASN A 222 11.53 -10.08 31.08
N TRP A 223 11.97 -11.34 31.03
CA TRP A 223 13.21 -11.74 31.68
C TRP A 223 14.43 -10.96 31.15
N LEU A 224 14.43 -10.58 29.87
CA LEU A 224 15.51 -9.80 29.25
C LEU A 224 15.35 -8.28 29.51
N LYS A 225 14.10 -7.77 29.58
CA LYS A 225 13.84 -6.38 30.01
C LYS A 225 14.30 -6.15 31.44
N ASP A 226 14.08 -7.13 32.32
CA ASP A 226 14.40 -7.07 33.75
C ASP A 226 15.82 -7.60 34.05
N PHE A 227 16.64 -7.84 33.02
CA PHE A 227 17.98 -8.42 33.18
C PHE A 227 18.91 -7.49 33.98
N SER A 228 19.36 -7.96 35.15
CA SER A 228 20.15 -7.19 36.12
C SER A 228 21.67 -7.33 35.95
N GLY A 229 22.16 -8.17 35.02
CA GLY A 229 23.56 -8.32 34.71
C GLY A 229 24.15 -7.08 34.03
N THR A 230 25.49 -7.11 33.81
CA THR A 230 26.19 -6.06 33.08
C THR A 230 25.78 -5.97 31.62
N ASP A 231 26.15 -4.86 30.94
CA ASP A 231 25.87 -4.67 29.53
C ASP A 231 26.52 -5.72 28.64
N ALA A 232 27.73 -6.17 29.03
CA ALA A 232 28.44 -7.26 28.35
C ALA A 232 27.69 -8.61 28.49
N GLU A 233 27.17 -8.91 29.67
CA GLU A 233 26.35 -10.11 29.88
C GLU A 233 24.99 -10.01 29.13
N PHE A 234 24.36 -8.85 29.09
CA PHE A 234 23.15 -8.61 28.27
C PHE A 234 23.45 -8.90 26.80
N ALA A 235 24.54 -8.41 26.25
CA ALA A 235 24.95 -8.67 24.87
C ALA A 235 25.18 -10.17 24.61
N LEU A 236 25.70 -10.92 25.57
CA LEU A 236 25.90 -12.37 25.48
C LEU A 236 24.54 -13.11 25.45
N GLU A 237 23.55 -12.68 26.20
CA GLU A 237 22.21 -13.25 26.16
C GLU A 237 21.56 -13.04 24.79
N VAL A 238 21.64 -11.84 24.22
CA VAL A 238 21.14 -11.55 22.88
C VAL A 238 21.87 -12.37 21.82
N LYS A 239 23.21 -12.46 21.91
CA LYS A 239 24.03 -13.29 21.01
C LYS A 239 23.61 -14.76 21.10
N LYS A 240 23.44 -15.29 22.30
CA LYS A 240 23.03 -16.67 22.52
C LYS A 240 21.65 -16.94 21.87
N TYR A 241 20.66 -16.05 22.10
CA TYR A 241 19.36 -16.16 21.49
C TYR A 241 19.44 -16.21 19.96
N ILE A 242 20.11 -15.24 19.33
CA ILE A 242 20.27 -15.19 17.87
C ILE A 242 20.92 -16.46 17.35
N THR A 243 22.00 -16.89 17.99
CA THR A 243 22.74 -18.10 17.60
C THR A 243 21.85 -19.34 17.67
N ASP A 244 21.14 -19.52 18.77
CA ASP A 244 20.29 -20.70 18.99
C ASP A 244 19.11 -20.74 18.01
N VAL A 245 18.45 -19.59 17.77
CA VAL A 245 17.31 -19.51 16.83
C VAL A 245 17.75 -19.77 15.39
N VAL A 246 18.81 -19.11 14.93
CA VAL A 246 19.32 -19.29 13.55
C VAL A 246 19.79 -20.73 13.34
N THR A 247 20.46 -21.31 14.34
CA THR A 247 20.91 -22.72 14.28
C THR A 247 19.72 -23.69 14.26
N HIS A 248 18.69 -23.46 15.09
CA HIS A 248 17.50 -24.32 15.15
C HIS A 248 16.74 -24.38 13.80
N TYR A 249 16.71 -23.24 13.09
CA TYR A 249 16.02 -23.14 11.80
C TYR A 249 16.93 -23.23 10.57
N ALA A 250 18.21 -23.55 10.73
CA ALA A 250 19.14 -23.69 9.63
C ALA A 250 18.63 -24.67 8.56
N GLY A 251 18.65 -24.26 7.29
CA GLY A 251 18.12 -25.01 6.15
C GLY A 251 16.61 -25.12 6.06
N LYS A 252 15.86 -24.60 7.04
CA LYS A 252 14.39 -24.65 7.12
C LYS A 252 13.73 -23.29 6.86
N VAL A 253 14.42 -22.19 7.17
CA VAL A 253 14.00 -20.81 6.98
C VAL A 253 14.89 -20.18 5.91
N LYS A 254 14.28 -19.50 4.93
CA LYS A 254 14.97 -18.98 3.75
C LYS A 254 15.69 -17.66 4.01
N SER A 255 15.18 -16.87 4.92
CA SER A 255 15.66 -15.53 5.24
C SER A 255 15.18 -15.07 6.60
N TRP A 256 15.85 -14.09 7.21
CA TRP A 256 15.46 -13.48 8.48
C TRP A 256 15.50 -11.96 8.41
N ASP A 257 14.50 -11.32 9.00
CA ASP A 257 14.61 -9.95 9.50
C ASP A 257 15.43 -10.02 10.80
N VAL A 258 16.72 -9.64 10.70
CA VAL A 258 17.63 -9.74 11.86
C VAL A 258 17.31 -8.65 12.87
N VAL A 259 17.14 -7.42 12.41
CA VAL A 259 16.72 -6.29 13.23
C VAL A 259 15.54 -5.59 12.55
N ASN A 260 14.48 -5.34 13.33
CA ASN A 260 13.28 -4.67 12.91
C ASN A 260 13.16 -3.30 13.58
N GLU A 261 12.86 -2.24 12.81
CA GLU A 261 12.44 -0.90 13.26
C GLU A 261 13.43 -0.19 14.20
N ALA A 262 14.71 -0.21 13.85
CA ALA A 262 15.74 0.45 14.66
C ALA A 262 15.86 1.96 14.42
N ALA A 263 15.22 2.50 13.35
CA ALA A 263 15.21 3.92 13.08
C ALA A 263 14.04 4.61 13.83
N ASP A 264 14.32 5.78 14.40
CA ASP A 264 13.31 6.58 15.10
C ASP A 264 12.38 7.31 14.11
N ASP A 265 11.15 7.53 14.51
CA ASP A 265 10.15 8.27 13.73
C ASP A 265 10.37 9.79 13.78
N ASN A 266 11.13 10.27 14.76
CA ASN A 266 11.35 11.69 15.05
C ASN A 266 12.80 12.12 14.76
N GLY A 267 13.08 12.55 13.53
CA GLY A 267 14.34 13.26 13.22
C GLY A 267 15.50 12.37 12.76
N GLY A 268 15.25 11.13 12.36
CA GLY A 268 16.27 10.28 11.71
C GLY A 268 17.38 9.81 12.65
N ASN A 269 17.08 9.60 13.92
CA ASN A 269 17.99 9.01 14.90
C ASN A 269 17.80 7.49 15.00
N MET A 270 18.66 6.85 15.76
CA MET A 270 18.42 5.48 16.21
C MET A 270 17.30 5.49 17.26
N ARG A 271 16.36 4.56 17.15
CA ARG A 271 15.32 4.37 18.15
C ARG A 271 15.93 4.01 19.51
N ASN A 272 15.53 4.73 20.55
CA ASN A 272 16.02 4.52 21.91
C ASN A 272 15.43 3.23 22.52
N THR A 273 16.02 2.10 22.19
CA THR A 273 15.60 0.76 22.64
C THR A 273 16.52 0.23 23.73
N ILE A 274 16.08 -0.81 24.44
CA ILE A 274 16.95 -1.50 25.41
C ILE A 274 18.24 -2.03 24.76
N PHE A 275 18.17 -2.45 23.49
CA PHE A 275 19.33 -2.93 22.75
C PHE A 275 20.35 -1.79 22.53
N LEU A 276 19.87 -0.62 22.09
CA LEU A 276 20.73 0.55 21.92
C LEU A 276 21.35 1.00 23.27
N GLN A 277 20.54 1.03 24.33
CA GLN A 277 20.97 1.45 25.67
C GLN A 277 22.03 0.52 26.27
N ARG A 278 21.86 -0.80 26.14
CA ARG A 278 22.69 -1.82 26.78
C ARG A 278 23.87 -2.28 25.91
N MET A 279 23.74 -2.25 24.59
CA MET A 279 24.75 -2.76 23.66
C MET A 279 25.46 -1.63 22.89
N GLY A 280 24.93 -0.41 22.95
CA GLY A 280 25.50 0.73 22.22
C GLY A 280 25.13 0.76 20.73
N PRO A 281 25.69 1.73 19.98
CA PRO A 281 25.27 2.03 18.60
C PRO A 281 25.59 0.92 17.57
N ASN A 282 26.50 0.01 17.90
CA ASN A 282 26.89 -1.08 17.00
C ASN A 282 26.01 -2.32 17.12
N TYR A 283 25.00 -2.32 18.00
CA TYR A 283 24.20 -3.52 18.30
C TYR A 283 23.59 -4.17 17.05
N ILE A 284 23.18 -3.35 16.05
CA ILE A 284 22.61 -3.89 14.81
C ILE A 284 23.64 -4.71 14.07
N LYS A 285 24.84 -4.18 13.90
CA LYS A 285 25.96 -4.85 13.24
C LYS A 285 26.34 -6.15 13.96
N ASP A 286 26.39 -6.11 15.30
CA ASP A 286 26.67 -7.28 16.12
C ASP A 286 25.59 -8.36 15.92
N CYS A 287 24.30 -8.00 15.91
CA CYS A 287 23.21 -8.94 15.65
C CYS A 287 23.33 -9.59 14.26
N PHE A 288 23.61 -8.82 13.22
CA PHE A 288 23.84 -9.36 11.87
C PHE A 288 25.06 -10.26 11.80
N GLN A 289 26.17 -9.90 12.46
CA GLN A 289 27.36 -10.73 12.52
C GLN A 289 27.06 -12.07 13.21
N TRP A 290 26.37 -12.06 14.35
CA TRP A 290 26.01 -13.28 15.07
C TRP A 290 25.06 -14.18 14.27
N ALA A 291 24.09 -13.60 13.56
CA ALA A 291 23.22 -14.35 12.69
C ALA A 291 23.97 -15.00 11.52
N ARG A 292 24.88 -14.25 10.89
CA ARG A 292 25.73 -14.78 9.80
C ARG A 292 26.68 -15.87 10.29
N ASP A 293 27.31 -15.68 11.45
CA ASP A 293 28.22 -16.68 12.05
C ASP A 293 27.47 -17.96 12.40
N ALA A 294 26.26 -17.84 12.98
CA ALA A 294 25.42 -18.98 13.33
C ALA A 294 24.98 -19.77 12.07
N ALA A 295 24.56 -19.07 11.03
CA ALA A 295 24.19 -19.69 9.76
C ALA A 295 25.37 -20.45 9.13
N ASN A 296 26.53 -19.82 9.06
CA ASN A 296 27.76 -20.43 8.52
C ASN A 296 28.20 -21.66 9.36
N ALA A 297 28.13 -21.55 10.68
CA ALA A 297 28.48 -22.66 11.58
C ALA A 297 27.53 -23.85 11.45
N ALA A 298 26.25 -23.58 11.15
CA ALA A 298 25.24 -24.60 10.87
C ALA A 298 25.26 -25.13 9.42
N GLY A 299 26.15 -24.61 8.57
CA GLY A 299 26.26 -25.00 7.16
C GLY A 299 25.19 -24.36 6.23
N ASP A 300 24.40 -23.42 6.73
CA ASP A 300 23.37 -22.71 5.95
C ASP A 300 23.94 -21.42 5.33
N THR A 301 24.82 -21.59 4.35
CA THR A 301 25.45 -20.46 3.64
C THR A 301 24.51 -19.72 2.69
N SER A 302 23.29 -20.24 2.49
CA SER A 302 22.28 -19.66 1.61
C SER A 302 21.28 -18.76 2.34
N LEU A 303 21.34 -18.68 3.66
CA LEU A 303 20.44 -17.85 4.46
C LEU A 303 20.62 -16.37 4.13
N LEU A 304 19.50 -15.69 3.82
CA LEU A 304 19.49 -14.27 3.52
C LEU A 304 19.14 -13.46 4.78
N LEU A 305 19.87 -12.36 5.01
CA LEU A 305 19.68 -11.49 6.17
C LEU A 305 19.17 -10.12 5.73
N PHE A 306 18.06 -9.68 6.33
CA PHE A 306 17.36 -8.44 6.03
C PHE A 306 17.33 -7.52 7.23
N TYR A 307 17.33 -6.22 6.97
CA TYR A 307 16.87 -5.17 7.87
C TYR A 307 15.45 -4.76 7.43
N ASN A 308 14.52 -4.63 8.36
CA ASN A 308 13.11 -4.32 8.05
C ASN A 308 12.64 -3.04 8.78
N ASP A 309 11.92 -2.14 8.07
CA ASP A 309 11.38 -0.92 8.67
C ASP A 309 10.15 -0.39 7.91
N TYR A 310 9.42 0.56 8.52
CA TYR A 310 8.22 1.16 7.99
C TYR A 310 8.37 2.65 7.71
N ALA A 311 7.39 3.25 7.01
CA ALA A 311 7.26 4.68 6.70
C ALA A 311 8.45 5.32 5.98
N THR A 312 9.35 4.53 5.42
CA THR A 312 10.57 5.03 4.73
C THR A 312 10.22 5.87 3.50
N SER A 313 9.14 5.54 2.79
CA SER A 313 8.70 6.31 1.62
C SER A 313 8.11 7.69 1.96
N THR A 314 7.68 7.91 3.19
CA THR A 314 7.00 9.16 3.61
C THR A 314 7.79 9.98 4.62
N ASN A 315 8.68 9.35 5.38
CA ASN A 315 9.52 9.98 6.39
C ASN A 315 10.98 10.00 5.93
N ILE A 316 11.39 11.06 5.25
CA ILE A 316 12.73 11.18 4.67
C ILE A 316 13.86 11.12 5.72
N PRO A 317 13.78 11.80 6.88
CA PRO A 317 14.80 11.65 7.93
C PRO A 317 14.97 10.19 8.41
N LYS A 318 13.86 9.47 8.56
CA LYS A 318 13.89 8.03 8.91
C LYS A 318 14.46 7.19 7.78
N GLN A 319 14.07 7.45 6.53
CA GLN A 319 14.64 6.81 5.34
C GLN A 319 16.16 6.95 5.31
N ASP A 320 16.68 8.17 5.53
CA ASP A 320 18.12 8.42 5.55
C ASP A 320 18.84 7.66 6.67
N ARG A 321 18.22 7.54 7.84
CA ARG A 321 18.75 6.72 8.94
C ARG A 321 18.77 5.23 8.57
N VAL A 322 17.69 4.71 8.01
CA VAL A 322 17.61 3.32 7.54
C VAL A 322 18.72 3.04 6.53
N PHE A 323 18.91 3.91 5.55
CA PHE A 323 19.98 3.70 4.56
C PHE A 323 21.38 3.91 5.12
N THR A 324 21.58 4.68 6.20
CA THR A 324 22.85 4.73 6.94
C THR A 324 23.16 3.39 7.61
N ILE A 325 22.17 2.76 8.26
CA ILE A 325 22.28 1.42 8.85
C ILE A 325 22.66 0.39 7.76
N VAL A 326 21.93 0.43 6.66
CA VAL A 326 22.14 -0.47 5.51
C VAL A 326 23.55 -0.31 4.92
N ASP A 327 24.06 0.91 4.81
CA ASP A 327 25.40 1.18 4.29
C ASP A 327 26.50 0.61 5.20
N ASP A 328 26.37 0.74 6.51
CA ASP A 328 27.32 0.14 7.47
C ASP A 328 27.32 -1.40 7.41
N LEU A 329 26.13 -2.00 7.35
CA LEU A 329 25.98 -3.45 7.21
C LEU A 329 26.54 -3.96 5.88
N LYS A 330 26.31 -3.23 4.79
CA LYS A 330 26.82 -3.56 3.46
C LYS A 330 28.34 -3.45 3.39
N ALA A 331 28.92 -2.40 3.96
CA ALA A 331 30.38 -2.24 4.05
C ALA A 331 31.07 -3.42 4.76
N SER A 332 30.31 -4.13 5.61
CA SER A 332 30.76 -5.30 6.36
C SER A 332 30.35 -6.65 5.74
N ASN A 333 29.69 -6.65 4.57
CA ASN A 333 29.13 -7.84 3.89
C ASN A 333 28.16 -8.65 4.77
N LEU A 334 27.36 -7.99 5.60
CA LEU A 334 26.48 -8.64 6.56
C LEU A 334 25.02 -8.69 6.11
N ILE A 335 24.60 -7.82 5.18
CA ILE A 335 23.22 -7.68 4.73
C ILE A 335 23.02 -8.14 3.28
N ASP A 336 21.97 -8.88 3.02
CA ASP A 336 21.56 -9.34 1.68
C ASP A 336 20.39 -8.54 1.12
N GLY A 337 19.51 -8.01 1.97
CA GLY A 337 18.32 -7.30 1.54
C GLY A 337 17.75 -6.35 2.58
N ILE A 338 16.75 -5.60 2.13
CA ILE A 338 15.97 -4.68 2.96
C ILE A 338 14.48 -5.00 2.83
N GLY A 339 13.78 -5.01 3.96
CA GLY A 339 12.34 -5.09 4.06
C GLY A 339 11.73 -3.69 4.16
N PHE A 340 10.73 -3.44 3.34
CA PHE A 340 9.85 -2.28 3.39
C PHE A 340 8.48 -2.76 3.82
N GLN A 341 8.05 -2.45 5.05
CA GLN A 341 6.77 -2.97 5.57
C GLN A 341 5.59 -2.57 4.71
N MET A 342 5.52 -1.33 4.27
CA MET A 342 4.45 -0.78 3.42
C MET A 342 3.04 -0.93 4.02
N HIS A 343 2.90 -0.60 5.30
CA HIS A 343 1.63 -0.30 5.90
C HIS A 343 1.12 1.04 5.36
N ASN A 344 0.38 0.98 4.27
CA ASN A 344 0.02 2.14 3.48
C ASN A 344 -1.46 2.52 3.65
N THR A 345 -1.81 3.72 3.19
CA THR A 345 -3.20 4.05 2.94
C THR A 345 -3.47 4.09 1.43
N TYR A 346 -4.73 4.10 1.03
CA TYR A 346 -5.09 4.27 -0.38
C TYR A 346 -4.62 5.62 -0.97
N LEU A 347 -4.28 6.60 -0.11
CA LEU A 347 -3.81 7.93 -0.49
C LEU A 347 -2.28 8.07 -0.47
N SER A 348 -1.60 7.35 0.41
CA SER A 348 -0.18 7.55 0.71
C SER A 348 0.54 6.22 0.95
N PRO A 349 1.82 6.12 0.58
CA PRO A 349 2.66 7.07 -0.17
C PRO A 349 2.24 7.21 -1.64
N THR A 350 2.73 8.27 -2.31
CA THR A 350 2.57 8.43 -3.77
C THR A 350 3.47 7.46 -4.53
N LYS A 351 3.13 7.20 -5.80
CA LYS A 351 3.95 6.39 -6.70
C LYS A 351 5.42 6.82 -6.71
N ALA A 352 5.69 8.11 -6.88
CA ALA A 352 7.04 8.65 -6.94
C ALA A 352 7.83 8.42 -5.63
N GLN A 353 7.17 8.50 -4.48
CA GLN A 353 7.79 8.22 -3.19
C GLN A 353 8.19 6.75 -3.06
N ILE A 354 7.31 5.82 -3.47
CA ILE A 354 7.61 4.38 -3.48
C ILE A 354 8.78 4.08 -4.43
N GLU A 355 8.73 4.59 -5.67
CA GLU A 355 9.79 4.40 -6.66
C GLU A 355 11.14 4.93 -6.16
N THR A 356 11.15 6.10 -5.53
CA THR A 356 12.36 6.70 -4.96
C THR A 356 12.97 5.81 -3.87
N ASP A 357 12.14 5.32 -2.96
CA ASP A 357 12.55 4.50 -1.82
C ASP A 357 13.14 3.16 -2.29
N LEU A 358 12.41 2.42 -3.14
CA LEU A 358 12.88 1.15 -3.68
C LEU A 358 14.15 1.30 -4.54
N ASN A 359 14.25 2.39 -5.33
CA ASN A 359 15.43 2.64 -6.15
C ASN A 359 16.70 2.90 -5.31
N ARG A 360 16.60 3.43 -4.10
CA ARG A 360 17.76 3.52 -3.19
C ARG A 360 18.33 2.13 -2.87
N ALA A 361 17.47 1.13 -2.63
CA ALA A 361 17.90 -0.24 -2.40
C ALA A 361 18.46 -0.90 -3.69
N VAL A 362 17.84 -0.64 -4.84
CA VAL A 362 18.33 -1.11 -6.15
C VAL A 362 19.77 -0.62 -6.40
N THR A 363 20.03 0.67 -6.19
CA THR A 363 21.39 1.25 -6.41
C THR A 363 22.46 0.63 -5.50
N LYS A 364 22.04 0.05 -4.38
CA LYS A 364 22.93 -0.65 -3.46
C LYS A 364 23.07 -2.17 -3.77
N GLY A 365 22.35 -2.66 -4.79
CA GLY A 365 22.37 -4.07 -5.18
C GLY A 365 21.73 -5.00 -4.16
N LEU A 366 20.82 -4.50 -3.31
CA LEU A 366 20.14 -5.27 -2.28
C LEU A 366 18.91 -6.00 -2.84
N LYS A 367 18.58 -7.12 -2.23
CA LYS A 367 17.27 -7.73 -2.41
C LYS A 367 16.21 -6.88 -1.70
N ILE A 368 15.04 -6.76 -2.33
CA ILE A 368 13.92 -5.97 -1.85
C ILE A 368 12.79 -6.91 -1.46
N HIS A 369 12.36 -6.82 -0.23
CA HIS A 369 11.17 -7.45 0.29
C HIS A 369 10.14 -6.37 0.62
N ILE A 370 9.00 -6.31 -0.11
CA ILE A 370 7.83 -5.65 0.43
C ILE A 370 7.27 -6.62 1.46
N SER A 371 7.45 -6.33 2.75
CA SER A 371 7.39 -7.35 3.81
C SER A 371 6.04 -7.47 4.50
N GLU A 372 5.23 -6.40 4.50
CA GLU A 372 4.02 -6.32 5.36
C GLU A 372 2.89 -5.53 4.70
N LEU A 373 2.72 -5.69 3.38
CA LEU A 373 1.78 -4.87 2.61
C LEU A 373 0.35 -5.03 3.10
N ASP A 374 -0.22 -3.94 3.53
CA ASP A 374 -1.64 -3.72 3.71
C ASP A 374 -2.01 -2.29 3.28
N ILE A 375 -3.29 -2.07 2.92
CA ILE A 375 -3.73 -0.76 2.42
C ILE A 375 -5.00 -0.33 3.14
N GLN A 376 -4.84 0.57 4.10
CA GLN A 376 -5.95 1.19 4.80
C GLN A 376 -6.85 1.96 3.84
N VAL A 377 -8.14 1.76 3.96
CA VAL A 377 -9.16 2.45 3.16
C VAL A 377 -10.01 3.42 3.97
N ASN A 378 -9.85 3.40 5.28
CA ASN A 378 -10.57 4.26 6.21
C ASN A 378 -9.66 5.00 7.22
N PRO A 379 -8.50 5.57 6.80
CA PRO A 379 -7.53 6.16 7.72
C PRO A 379 -8.05 7.39 8.48
N ALA A 380 -9.12 8.02 7.99
CA ALA A 380 -9.77 9.15 8.66
C ALA A 380 -10.99 8.73 9.52
N ASN A 381 -11.31 7.42 9.55
CA ASN A 381 -12.51 6.88 10.21
C ASN A 381 -13.81 7.60 9.78
N ASP A 382 -13.91 7.92 8.50
CA ASP A 382 -14.99 8.71 7.88
C ASP A 382 -16.08 7.86 7.21
N ILE A 383 -15.88 6.54 7.15
CA ILE A 383 -16.84 5.59 6.57
C ILE A 383 -17.16 4.45 7.55
N SER A 384 -18.42 4.08 7.65
CA SER A 384 -18.88 2.95 8.48
C SER A 384 -18.97 1.63 7.71
N THR A 385 -18.94 1.69 6.37
CA THR A 385 -19.01 0.53 5.48
C THR A 385 -18.02 0.69 4.33
N PHE A 386 -17.53 -0.42 3.79
CA PHE A 386 -16.59 -0.42 2.67
C PHE A 386 -17.27 0.06 1.38
N THR A 387 -17.05 1.34 1.04
CA THR A 387 -17.66 1.97 -0.13
C THR A 387 -16.98 1.56 -1.42
N ASN A 388 -17.66 1.68 -2.54
CA ASN A 388 -17.09 1.40 -3.85
C ASN A 388 -15.93 2.32 -4.21
N GLU A 389 -16.02 3.58 -3.83
CA GLU A 389 -14.92 4.52 -4.03
C GLU A 389 -13.64 4.02 -3.37
N ARG A 390 -13.73 3.61 -2.10
CA ARG A 390 -12.59 3.10 -1.34
C ARG A 390 -12.09 1.77 -1.88
N ARG A 391 -13.01 0.90 -2.34
CA ARG A 391 -12.68 -0.37 -2.97
C ARG A 391 -11.90 -0.19 -4.26
N LEU A 392 -12.32 0.73 -5.13
CA LEU A 392 -11.60 1.04 -6.37
C LEU A 392 -10.25 1.70 -6.09
N ALA A 393 -10.20 2.64 -5.14
CA ALA A 393 -8.96 3.28 -4.74
C ALA A 393 -7.95 2.27 -4.17
N GLN A 394 -8.40 1.32 -3.36
CA GLN A 394 -7.57 0.22 -2.85
C GLN A 394 -7.05 -0.67 -3.98
N LYS A 395 -7.93 -1.06 -4.92
CA LYS A 395 -7.55 -1.84 -6.11
C LYS A 395 -6.41 -1.16 -6.88
N GLU A 396 -6.58 0.11 -7.20
CA GLU A 396 -5.58 0.88 -7.95
C GLU A 396 -4.27 1.03 -7.17
N LYS A 397 -4.32 1.16 -5.84
CA LYS A 397 -3.11 1.24 -5.01
C LYS A 397 -2.35 -0.09 -4.97
N TYR A 398 -3.03 -1.23 -4.83
CA TYR A 398 -2.39 -2.56 -4.94
C TYR A 398 -1.75 -2.74 -6.32
N LYS A 399 -2.48 -2.41 -7.40
CA LYS A 399 -1.99 -2.45 -8.77
C LYS A 399 -0.74 -1.59 -8.97
N GLU A 400 -0.76 -0.36 -8.45
CA GLU A 400 0.38 0.57 -8.53
C GLU A 400 1.62 -0.02 -7.86
N ILE A 401 1.49 -0.49 -6.61
CA ILE A 401 2.62 -1.03 -5.84
C ILE A 401 3.19 -2.30 -6.50
N VAL A 402 2.32 -3.23 -6.91
CA VAL A 402 2.74 -4.46 -7.57
C VAL A 402 3.43 -4.17 -8.90
N LYS A 403 2.92 -3.21 -9.67
CA LYS A 403 3.53 -2.81 -10.94
C LYS A 403 4.91 -2.20 -10.74
N ILE A 404 5.09 -1.34 -9.74
CA ILE A 404 6.41 -0.77 -9.39
C ILE A 404 7.37 -1.91 -9.01
N TYR A 405 6.93 -2.82 -8.15
CA TYR A 405 7.75 -3.94 -7.70
C TYR A 405 8.10 -4.90 -8.85
N ASN A 406 7.12 -5.22 -9.71
CA ASN A 406 7.33 -6.09 -10.86
C ASN A 406 8.34 -5.50 -11.88
N ALA A 407 8.45 -4.19 -11.97
CA ALA A 407 9.40 -3.49 -12.84
C ALA A 407 10.84 -3.45 -12.29
N LEU A 408 11.09 -3.85 -11.05
CA LEU A 408 12.43 -3.89 -10.46
C LEU A 408 13.35 -4.88 -11.22
N PRO A 409 14.67 -4.64 -11.22
CA PRO A 409 15.64 -5.60 -11.76
C PRO A 409 15.52 -6.97 -11.09
N ALA A 410 15.65 -8.03 -11.84
CA ALA A 410 15.53 -9.42 -11.35
C ALA A 410 16.40 -9.71 -10.11
N ALA A 411 17.63 -9.20 -10.11
CA ALA A 411 18.58 -9.41 -9.02
C ALA A 411 18.11 -8.81 -7.68
N ASN A 412 17.25 -7.77 -7.74
CA ASN A 412 16.77 -7.06 -6.57
C ASN A 412 15.42 -7.60 -6.06
N LYS A 413 14.69 -8.38 -6.83
CA LYS A 413 13.40 -8.95 -6.39
C LYS A 413 13.64 -10.08 -5.39
N TYR A 414 12.95 -10.06 -4.27
CA TYR A 414 12.88 -11.16 -3.32
C TYR A 414 11.45 -11.62 -3.12
N ALA A 415 10.65 -10.86 -2.39
CA ALA A 415 9.27 -11.19 -2.10
C ALA A 415 8.37 -9.96 -1.98
N LEU A 416 7.07 -10.16 -2.23
CA LEU A 416 6.00 -9.24 -1.87
C LEU A 416 5.04 -10.01 -0.95
N THR A 417 4.96 -9.59 0.30
CA THR A 417 4.18 -10.23 1.37
C THR A 417 3.05 -9.32 1.81
N VAL A 418 1.81 -9.82 1.82
CA VAL A 418 0.65 -9.15 2.41
C VAL A 418 0.56 -9.49 3.90
N TRP A 419 0.14 -8.50 4.73
CA TRP A 419 0.16 -8.67 6.18
C TRP A 419 -1.15 -9.26 6.74
N GLY A 420 -1.47 -10.44 6.29
CA GLY A 420 -2.66 -11.22 6.65
C GLY A 420 -3.49 -11.64 5.44
N MET A 421 -4.47 -12.53 5.65
CA MET A 421 -5.34 -13.03 4.58
C MET A 421 -6.59 -12.18 4.41
N LYS A 422 -7.36 -12.00 5.47
CA LYS A 422 -8.70 -11.40 5.44
C LYS A 422 -8.87 -10.25 6.42
N ASP A 423 -9.73 -9.32 6.04
CA ASP A 423 -9.89 -8.02 6.70
C ASP A 423 -10.11 -8.10 8.22
N ASN A 424 -10.90 -9.04 8.72
CA ASN A 424 -11.16 -9.19 10.15
C ASN A 424 -10.02 -9.84 10.94
N GLU A 425 -8.92 -10.18 10.31
CA GLU A 425 -7.68 -10.67 10.94
C GLU A 425 -6.56 -9.64 10.91
N SER A 426 -6.76 -8.52 10.20
CA SER A 426 -5.79 -7.43 10.15
C SER A 426 -5.59 -6.80 11.53
N TRP A 427 -4.37 -6.37 11.80
CA TRP A 427 -4.00 -5.65 13.01
C TRP A 427 -4.57 -4.22 13.05
N ILE A 428 -4.82 -3.61 11.88
CA ILE A 428 -5.20 -2.20 11.70
C ILE A 428 -6.42 -1.80 12.53
N PRO A 429 -7.58 -2.49 12.46
CA PRO A 429 -8.77 -2.10 13.21
C PRO A 429 -8.61 -2.17 14.74
N PHE A 430 -7.58 -2.87 15.21
CA PHE A 430 -7.33 -3.11 16.63
C PHE A 430 -6.09 -2.39 17.17
N SER A 431 -5.35 -1.69 16.30
CA SER A 431 -4.13 -1.00 16.68
C SER A 431 -4.42 0.25 17.51
N THR A 432 -3.67 0.41 18.59
CA THR A 432 -3.61 1.66 19.36
C THR A 432 -2.51 2.60 18.89
N GLU A 433 -1.63 2.13 18.02
CA GLU A 433 -0.49 2.89 17.48
C GLU A 433 -0.90 3.82 16.35
N ILE A 434 -1.87 3.39 15.56
CA ILE A 434 -2.56 4.24 14.60
C ILE A 434 -3.83 4.75 15.29
N ASN A 435 -4.03 6.06 15.34
CA ASN A 435 -5.20 6.70 15.95
C ASN A 435 -6.47 6.39 15.15
N HIS A 436 -6.84 5.11 15.07
CA HIS A 436 -7.88 4.60 14.20
C HIS A 436 -8.61 3.40 14.81
N PRO A 437 -9.36 3.61 15.90
CA PRO A 437 -10.27 2.59 16.42
C PRO A 437 -11.50 2.53 15.52
N GLY A 438 -11.54 1.60 14.58
CA GLY A 438 -12.72 1.47 13.74
C GLY A 438 -12.59 0.42 12.65
N ASN A 439 -13.61 0.33 11.82
CA ASN A 439 -13.63 -0.61 10.71
C ASN A 439 -12.65 -0.19 9.62
N ASP A 440 -11.83 -1.11 9.15
CA ASP A 440 -11.04 -1.01 7.94
C ASP A 440 -11.06 -2.33 7.16
N TRP A 441 -10.70 -2.28 5.89
CA TRP A 441 -10.73 -3.43 4.98
C TRP A 441 -9.43 -3.51 4.16
N PRO A 442 -8.26 -3.73 4.80
CA PRO A 442 -6.96 -3.48 4.18
C PRO A 442 -6.42 -4.61 3.30
N LEU A 443 -6.98 -5.82 3.37
CA LEU A 443 -6.39 -7.03 2.81
C LEU A 443 -7.04 -7.48 1.49
N LEU A 444 -6.63 -8.67 0.99
CA LEU A 444 -7.02 -9.19 -0.32
C LEU A 444 -8.35 -9.97 -0.29
N TYR A 445 -8.73 -10.47 0.88
CA TYR A 445 -9.95 -11.25 1.10
C TYR A 445 -10.84 -10.57 2.13
N ASP A 446 -12.14 -10.71 1.97
CA ASP A 446 -13.10 -10.29 2.98
C ASP A 446 -13.16 -11.27 4.17
N SER A 447 -13.97 -10.95 5.18
CA SER A 447 -14.11 -11.78 6.38
C SER A 447 -14.64 -13.20 6.12
N ASN A 448 -15.24 -13.45 4.95
CA ASN A 448 -15.84 -14.72 4.54
C ASN A 448 -14.98 -15.48 3.51
N PHE A 449 -13.72 -15.09 3.33
CA PHE A 449 -12.80 -15.62 2.30
C PHE A 449 -13.21 -15.33 0.85
N ALA A 450 -14.10 -14.37 0.60
CA ALA A 450 -14.35 -13.92 -0.75
C ALA A 450 -13.21 -13.01 -1.22
N ILE A 451 -12.77 -13.21 -2.45
CA ILE A 451 -11.75 -12.40 -3.12
C ILE A 451 -12.27 -10.96 -3.23
N LYS A 452 -11.43 -9.98 -2.96
CA LYS A 452 -11.73 -8.55 -3.09
C LYS A 452 -11.13 -7.97 -4.37
N SER A 453 -11.59 -6.79 -4.78
CA SER A 453 -11.00 -6.05 -5.91
C SER A 453 -9.53 -5.71 -5.72
N SER A 454 -9.04 -5.63 -4.48
CA SER A 454 -7.61 -5.52 -4.14
C SER A 454 -6.78 -6.68 -4.69
N HIS A 455 -7.29 -7.91 -4.63
CA HIS A 455 -6.66 -9.09 -5.23
C HIS A 455 -6.56 -8.95 -6.77
N THR A 456 -7.65 -8.54 -7.42
CA THR A 456 -7.64 -8.24 -8.86
C THR A 456 -6.63 -7.13 -9.18
N GLY A 457 -6.55 -6.09 -8.34
CA GLY A 457 -5.53 -5.04 -8.47
C GLY A 457 -4.10 -5.58 -8.39
N PHE A 458 -3.84 -6.50 -7.47
CA PHE A 458 -2.55 -7.19 -7.39
C PHE A 458 -2.22 -7.91 -8.72
N LEU A 459 -3.17 -8.70 -9.24
CA LEU A 459 -2.98 -9.43 -10.50
C LEU A 459 -2.74 -8.49 -11.69
N GLU A 460 -3.52 -7.40 -11.80
CA GLU A 460 -3.34 -6.39 -12.85
C GLU A 460 -2.00 -5.65 -12.78
N GLY A 461 -1.39 -5.57 -11.61
CA GLY A 461 -0.05 -4.99 -11.43
C GLY A 461 1.07 -5.87 -11.99
N LEU A 462 0.81 -7.14 -12.28
CA LEU A 462 1.76 -8.09 -12.87
C LEU A 462 1.77 -8.06 -14.39
N ASP A 463 0.79 -7.40 -15.03
CA ASP A 463 0.70 -7.20 -16.49
C ASP A 463 1.62 -6.00 -16.95
#